data_631ca22ae81b4ddb18685d29b3d6cb7e
#
_entry.id   631ca22ae81b4ddb18685d29b3d6cb7e
#
_cell.length_a   1.000
_cell.length_b   1.000
_cell.length_c   1.000
_cell.angle_alpha   90.00
_cell.angle_beta   90.00
_cell.angle_gamma   90.00
#
_symmetry.space_group_name_H-M   'P 1'
#
loop_
_entity.id
_entity.type
_entity.pdbx_description
1 polymer ?
#
loop_
_entity_poly.entity_id
_entity_poly.type
_entity_poly.pdbx_seq_one_letter_code
_entity_poly.pdbx_strand_id
1 'polypeptide(L)'
;MTTPFSKPTTELIKQRYSCREYEETPIGADKQRQLSEFIAAHQTGPFGSPTRFALAAAAEGDRQALRGLGTYGFIKNPTGYILGAMGDEEKNLEDFGYAMERIILFATDLGLGTCWLGGSFTKSRFAKRISANGSERVPAVTSVGRIAAKAGFRQSLSP
;
A
#
# COMPACT_ATOMS: atom_id res chain seq x y z
N MET A 1 -5.95 16.36 19.46
CA MET A 1 -5.02 15.85 18.42
C MET A 1 -5.74 15.79 17.10
N THR A 2 -5.23 16.49 16.13
CA THR A 2 -5.74 16.44 14.76
C THR A 2 -5.28 15.15 14.10
N THR A 3 -6.20 14.39 13.54
CA THR A 3 -5.85 13.25 12.69
C THR A 3 -5.32 13.78 11.35
N PRO A 4 -4.40 13.06 10.67
CA PRO A 4 -3.91 13.47 9.36
C PRO A 4 -4.93 13.23 8.23
N PHE A 5 -6.11 12.76 8.54
CA PHE A 5 -7.15 12.40 7.59
C PHE A 5 -8.23 13.47 7.49
N SER A 6 -8.88 13.58 6.33
CA SER A 6 -10.00 14.50 6.11
C SER A 6 -11.32 14.00 6.74
N LYS A 7 -11.38 12.71 7.10
CA LYS A 7 -12.52 12.05 7.71
C LYS A 7 -12.11 11.38 9.02
N PRO A 8 -13.06 11.09 9.91
CA PRO A 8 -12.76 10.27 11.09
C PRO A 8 -12.17 8.91 10.70
N THR A 9 -11.16 8.47 11.45
CA THR A 9 -10.47 7.19 11.20
C THR A 9 -11.47 6.03 11.14
N THR A 10 -12.50 6.04 11.99
CA THR A 10 -13.52 4.99 12.02
C THR A 10 -14.33 4.91 10.73
N GLU A 11 -14.56 6.03 10.05
CA GLU A 11 -15.22 6.04 8.74
C GLU A 11 -14.32 5.42 7.67
N LEU A 12 -13.04 5.77 7.68
CA LEU A 12 -12.07 5.22 6.73
C LEU A 12 -11.91 3.71 6.90
N ILE A 13 -11.89 3.22 8.14
CA ILE A 13 -11.86 1.78 8.42
C ILE A 13 -13.07 1.07 7.82
N LYS A 14 -14.25 1.65 7.93
CA LYS A 14 -15.48 1.09 7.34
C LYS A 14 -15.50 1.18 5.82
N GLN A 15 -14.94 2.24 5.26
CA GLN A 15 -14.89 2.48 3.82
C GLN A 15 -13.91 1.56 3.11
N ARG A 16 -12.78 1.25 3.72
CA ARG A 16 -11.73 0.42 3.13
C ARG A 16 -12.18 -1.02 2.93
N TYR A 17 -11.87 -1.57 1.77
CA TYR A 17 -12.06 -2.98 1.44
C TYR A 17 -10.90 -3.47 0.58
N SER A 18 -10.74 -4.77 0.43
CA SER A 18 -9.70 -5.37 -0.42
C SER A 18 -10.06 -5.21 -1.89
N CYS A 19 -9.50 -4.19 -2.53
CA CYS A 19 -9.69 -3.92 -3.95
C CYS A 19 -8.65 -4.71 -4.77
N ARG A 20 -9.12 -5.60 -5.63
CA ARG A 20 -8.26 -6.48 -6.45
C ARG A 20 -8.35 -6.20 -7.94
N GLU A 21 -9.11 -5.20 -8.33
CA GLU A 21 -9.27 -4.79 -9.72
C GLU A 21 -9.25 -3.28 -9.81
N TYR A 22 -8.33 -2.78 -10.63
CA TYR A 22 -8.09 -1.34 -10.78
C TYR A 22 -8.37 -0.90 -12.20
N GLU A 23 -8.59 0.40 -12.38
CA GLU A 23 -8.55 1.03 -13.69
C GLU A 23 -7.12 0.98 -14.23
N GLU A 24 -6.97 0.87 -15.54
CA GLU A 24 -5.65 0.91 -16.18
C GLU A 24 -4.99 2.27 -16.09
N THR A 25 -5.78 3.33 -15.90
CA THR A 25 -5.28 4.68 -15.71
C THR A 25 -4.48 4.79 -14.41
N PRO A 26 -3.22 5.24 -14.44
CA PRO A 26 -2.44 5.43 -13.25
C PRO A 26 -3.06 6.40 -12.26
N ILE A 27 -2.64 6.31 -11.00
CA ILE A 27 -2.99 7.29 -9.97
C ILE A 27 -2.50 8.66 -10.46
N GLY A 28 -3.35 9.69 -10.37
CA GLY A 28 -2.97 11.04 -10.79
C GLY A 28 -1.73 11.56 -10.04
N ALA A 29 -0.93 12.36 -10.71
CA ALA A 29 0.35 12.85 -10.17
C ALA A 29 0.19 13.55 -8.82
N ASP A 30 -0.88 14.32 -8.63
CA ASP A 30 -1.14 15.02 -7.37
C ASP A 30 -1.38 14.05 -6.21
N LYS A 31 -2.20 13.03 -6.42
CA LYS A 31 -2.46 12.00 -5.39
C LYS A 31 -1.23 11.14 -5.11
N GLN A 32 -0.43 10.83 -6.13
CA GLN A 32 0.85 10.14 -5.95
C GLN A 32 1.78 10.97 -5.06
N ARG A 33 1.88 12.27 -5.31
CA ARG A 33 2.69 13.18 -4.50
C ARG A 33 2.20 13.23 -3.05
N GLN A 34 0.89 13.39 -2.84
CA GLN A 34 0.31 13.41 -1.50
C GLN A 34 0.57 12.10 -0.75
N LEU A 35 0.40 10.97 -1.42
CA LEU A 35 0.64 9.65 -0.84
C LEU A 35 2.12 9.46 -0.48
N SER A 36 3.03 9.85 -1.38
CA SER A 36 4.47 9.76 -1.13
C SER A 36 4.91 10.67 0.02
N GLU A 37 4.37 11.86 0.13
CA GLU A 37 4.65 12.78 1.24
C GLU A 37 4.15 12.20 2.57
N PHE A 38 2.96 11.63 2.57
CA PHE A 38 2.41 10.97 3.76
C PHE A 38 3.28 9.79 4.19
N ILE A 39 3.67 8.95 3.24
CA ILE A 39 4.56 7.80 3.50
C ILE A 39 5.87 8.28 4.12
N ALA A 40 6.50 9.31 3.54
CA ALA A 40 7.77 9.85 4.05
C ALA A 40 7.65 10.37 5.49
N ALA A 41 6.51 10.92 5.86
CA ALA A 41 6.26 11.48 7.20
C ALA A 41 5.82 10.43 8.23
N HIS A 42 5.44 9.22 7.81
CA HIS A 42 4.83 8.20 8.66
C HIS A 42 5.50 6.83 8.51
N GLN A 43 6.82 6.80 8.65
CA GLN A 43 7.65 5.60 8.46
C GLN A 43 7.64 4.64 9.67
N THR A 44 7.24 5.11 10.84
CA THR A 44 7.42 4.33 12.08
C THR A 44 6.11 4.03 12.78
N GLY A 45 6.09 2.91 13.49
CA GLY A 45 4.99 2.53 14.37
C GLY A 45 5.22 2.95 15.82
N PRO A 46 4.29 2.58 16.72
CA PRO A 46 4.29 3.07 18.12
C PRO A 46 5.43 2.55 18.98
N PHE A 47 6.06 1.43 18.61
CA PHE A 47 7.17 0.84 19.39
C PHE A 47 8.55 1.31 18.91
N GLY A 48 8.61 2.09 17.82
CA GLY A 48 9.87 2.66 17.33
C GLY A 48 10.78 1.67 16.62
N SER A 49 10.28 0.51 16.21
CA SER A 49 11.07 -0.48 15.49
C SER A 49 11.47 0.03 14.09
N PRO A 50 12.62 -0.43 13.54
CA PRO A 50 13.05 -0.01 12.21
C PRO A 50 12.10 -0.52 11.12
N THR A 51 11.36 0.39 10.52
CA THR A 51 10.49 0.13 9.36
C THR A 51 10.65 1.24 8.35
N ARG A 52 10.47 0.91 7.08
CA ARG A 52 10.46 1.93 6.02
C ARG A 52 9.50 1.53 4.90
N PHE A 53 8.92 2.52 4.27
CA PHE A 53 7.90 2.33 3.25
C PHE A 53 8.18 3.24 2.05
N ALA A 54 7.73 2.80 0.88
CA ALA A 54 7.85 3.55 -0.36
C ALA A 54 6.69 3.23 -1.29
N LEU A 55 6.34 4.18 -2.15
CA LEU A 55 5.38 4.00 -3.23
C LEU A 55 6.12 3.66 -4.51
N ALA A 56 5.69 2.60 -5.19
CA ALA A 56 6.08 2.31 -6.57
C ALA A 56 4.82 2.40 -7.43
N ALA A 57 4.72 3.40 -8.29
CA ALA A 57 3.52 3.64 -9.07
C ALA A 57 3.86 3.97 -10.52
N ALA A 58 2.99 3.52 -11.44
CA ALA A 58 3.07 3.90 -12.85
C ALA A 58 2.73 5.39 -13.00
N ALA A 59 3.39 6.05 -13.95
CA ALA A 59 3.00 7.36 -14.44
C ALA A 59 2.24 7.20 -15.74
N GLU A 60 1.56 8.25 -16.18
CA GLU A 60 0.86 8.24 -17.45
C GLU A 60 1.83 7.94 -18.61
N GLY A 61 1.53 6.89 -19.37
CA GLY A 61 2.40 6.43 -20.45
C GLY A 61 3.69 5.76 -20.02
N ASP A 62 3.93 5.60 -18.72
CA ASP A 62 5.15 4.98 -18.19
C ASP A 62 4.85 4.01 -17.05
N ARG A 63 5.05 2.73 -17.31
CA ARG A 63 4.87 1.65 -16.31
C ARG A 63 6.18 1.07 -15.81
N GLN A 64 7.30 1.76 -16.04
CA GLN A 64 8.65 1.29 -15.69
C GLN A 64 8.78 0.99 -14.18
N ALA A 65 8.14 1.80 -13.33
CA ALA A 65 8.17 1.61 -11.88
C ALA A 65 7.58 0.27 -11.42
N LEU A 66 6.72 -0.36 -12.23
CA LEU A 66 6.07 -1.64 -11.91
C LEU A 66 6.77 -2.84 -12.52
N ARG A 67 7.83 -2.62 -13.29
CA ARG A 67 8.52 -3.70 -14.00
C ARG A 67 9.07 -4.75 -13.06
N GLY A 68 8.68 -5.99 -13.29
CA GLY A 68 9.09 -7.13 -12.47
C GLY A 68 8.29 -7.33 -11.19
N LEU A 69 7.39 -6.41 -10.84
CA LEU A 69 6.54 -6.54 -9.66
C LEU A 69 5.27 -7.31 -10.04
N GLY A 70 5.19 -8.56 -9.64
CA GLY A 70 4.08 -9.45 -10.00
C GLY A 70 3.32 -9.97 -8.79
N THR A 71 2.04 -10.26 -9.00
CA THR A 71 1.11 -10.78 -7.99
C THR A 71 0.46 -12.09 -8.42
N TYR A 72 1.10 -12.81 -9.35
CA TYR A 72 0.60 -14.08 -9.90
C TYR A 72 -0.85 -13.98 -10.42
N GLY A 73 -1.23 -12.83 -10.95
CA GLY A 73 -2.59 -12.59 -11.47
C GLY A 73 -3.64 -12.31 -10.40
N PHE A 74 -3.27 -12.25 -9.13
CA PHE A 74 -4.21 -12.00 -8.04
C PHE A 74 -4.81 -10.59 -8.08
N ILE A 75 -4.04 -9.62 -8.57
CA ILE A 75 -4.47 -8.24 -8.77
C ILE A 75 -4.60 -7.97 -10.27
N LYS A 76 -5.75 -7.44 -10.70
CA LYS A 76 -5.99 -7.04 -12.09
C LYS A 76 -5.66 -5.58 -12.29
N ASN A 77 -4.93 -5.28 -13.38
CA ASN A 77 -4.53 -3.93 -13.77
C ASN A 77 -3.82 -3.16 -12.66
N PRO A 78 -2.80 -3.75 -12.02
CA PRO A 78 -2.08 -3.04 -10.95
C PRO A 78 -1.39 -1.79 -11.51
N THR A 79 -1.56 -0.65 -10.84
CA THR A 79 -0.93 0.62 -11.22
C THR A 79 -0.02 1.17 -10.15
N GLY A 80 -0.01 0.57 -8.97
CA GLY A 80 0.87 0.98 -7.88
C GLY A 80 0.92 -0.02 -6.76
N TYR A 81 2.00 0.06 -5.99
CA TYR A 81 2.20 -0.74 -4.78
C TYR A 81 2.83 0.13 -3.69
N ILE A 82 2.40 -0.10 -2.48
CA ILE A 82 3.07 0.42 -1.30
C ILE A 82 3.97 -0.71 -0.79
N LEU A 83 5.27 -0.50 -0.83
CA LEU A 83 6.26 -1.46 -0.39
C LEU A 83 6.69 -1.10 1.02
N GLY A 84 6.98 -2.12 1.82
CA GLY A 84 7.50 -1.92 3.16
C GLY A 84 8.59 -2.93 3.47
N ALA A 85 9.60 -2.49 4.22
CA ALA A 85 10.66 -3.34 4.72
C ALA A 85 10.80 -3.13 6.23
N MET A 86 11.19 -4.17 6.94
CA MET A 86 11.39 -4.12 8.37
C MET A 86 12.64 -4.89 8.79
N GLY A 87 13.22 -4.52 9.92
CA GLY A 87 14.29 -5.28 10.55
C GLY A 87 13.76 -6.52 11.28
N ASP A 88 14.56 -7.05 12.19
CA ASP A 88 14.27 -8.29 12.91
C ASP A 88 14.17 -8.05 14.43
N GLU A 89 13.59 -6.95 14.83
CA GLU A 89 13.36 -6.64 16.25
C GLU A 89 12.02 -7.20 16.73
N GLU A 90 11.87 -7.31 18.04
CA GLU A 90 10.73 -7.98 18.68
C GLU A 90 9.37 -7.43 18.25
N LYS A 91 9.25 -6.11 18.09
CA LYS A 91 7.99 -5.44 17.75
C LYS A 91 7.89 -4.97 16.30
N ASN A 92 8.75 -5.49 15.43
CA ASN A 92 8.75 -5.06 14.00
C ASN A 92 7.44 -5.37 13.28
N LEU A 93 6.83 -6.54 13.49
CA LEU A 93 5.58 -6.90 12.82
C LEU A 93 4.42 -6.01 13.25
N GLU A 94 4.34 -5.70 14.55
CA GLU A 94 3.32 -4.79 15.09
C GLU A 94 3.47 -3.40 14.51
N ASP A 95 4.68 -2.87 14.50
CA ASP A 95 4.98 -1.55 13.93
C ASP A 95 4.75 -1.50 12.43
N PHE A 96 5.14 -2.56 11.71
CA PHE A 96 4.92 -2.67 10.27
C PHE A 96 3.43 -2.62 9.94
N GLY A 97 2.63 -3.44 10.61
CA GLY A 97 1.19 -3.48 10.42
C GLY A 97 0.51 -2.15 10.71
N TYR A 98 0.89 -1.53 11.81
CA TYR A 98 0.37 -0.22 12.22
C TYR A 98 0.69 0.86 11.16
N ALA A 99 1.94 0.97 10.78
CA ALA A 99 2.38 2.00 9.83
C ALA A 99 1.78 1.77 8.43
N MET A 100 1.78 0.54 7.95
CA MET A 100 1.20 0.22 6.64
C MET A 100 -0.31 0.50 6.61
N GLU A 101 -1.06 0.08 7.63
CA GLU A 101 -2.51 0.33 7.67
C GLU A 101 -2.81 1.83 7.74
N ARG A 102 -2.02 2.61 8.43
CA ARG A 102 -2.15 4.07 8.46
C ARG A 102 -1.97 4.68 7.07
N ILE A 103 -0.99 4.20 6.31
CA ILE A 103 -0.77 4.61 4.92
C ILE A 103 -1.97 4.18 4.05
N ILE A 104 -2.47 2.97 4.25
CA ILE A 104 -3.65 2.44 3.55
C ILE A 104 -4.87 3.32 3.81
N LEU A 105 -5.10 3.73 5.05
CA LEU A 105 -6.23 4.60 5.39
C LEU A 105 -6.08 5.99 4.75
N PHE A 106 -4.87 6.50 4.63
CA PHE A 106 -4.62 7.74 3.90
C PHE A 106 -4.95 7.58 2.40
N ALA A 107 -4.54 6.47 1.79
CA ALA A 107 -4.88 6.16 0.40
C ALA A 107 -6.41 6.06 0.23
N THR A 108 -7.10 5.46 1.19
CA THR A 108 -8.57 5.38 1.21
C THR A 108 -9.19 6.76 1.28
N ASP A 109 -8.64 7.65 2.09
CA ASP A 109 -9.08 9.04 2.21
C ASP A 109 -8.89 9.83 0.89
N LEU A 110 -7.91 9.46 0.09
CA LEU A 110 -7.71 9.99 -1.26
C LEU A 110 -8.66 9.38 -2.30
N GLY A 111 -9.53 8.44 -1.90
CA GLY A 111 -10.45 7.75 -2.80
C GLY A 111 -9.83 6.59 -3.57
N LEU A 112 -8.65 6.13 -3.18
CA LEU A 112 -7.95 5.03 -3.84
C LEU A 112 -8.36 3.68 -3.24
N GLY A 113 -8.29 2.63 -4.06
CA GLY A 113 -8.45 1.26 -3.60
C GLY A 113 -7.13 0.67 -3.15
N THR A 114 -7.17 -0.28 -2.21
CA THR A 114 -6.00 -0.94 -1.65
C THR A 114 -6.28 -2.41 -1.38
N CYS A 115 -5.24 -3.23 -1.38
CA CYS A 115 -5.32 -4.63 -0.94
C CYS A 115 -4.00 -5.08 -0.32
N TRP A 116 -4.07 -5.58 0.90
CA TRP A 116 -2.94 -6.25 1.55
C TRP A 116 -2.58 -7.53 0.80
N LEU A 117 -1.30 -7.76 0.58
CA LEU A 117 -0.76 -8.96 -0.06
C LEU A 117 0.33 -9.57 0.84
N GLY A 118 0.03 -10.73 1.43
CA GLY A 118 0.95 -11.41 2.34
C GLY A 118 1.77 -12.53 1.70
N GLY A 119 1.32 -13.08 0.57
CA GLY A 119 1.96 -14.20 -0.11
C GLY A 119 1.79 -14.20 -1.63
N SER A 120 0.87 -13.42 -2.16
CA SER A 120 0.56 -13.37 -3.60
C SER A 120 1.40 -12.31 -4.32
N PHE A 121 2.71 -12.30 -4.07
CA PHE A 121 3.61 -11.35 -4.73
C PHE A 121 5.02 -11.94 -4.85
N THR A 122 5.80 -11.45 -5.82
CA THR A 122 7.18 -11.89 -6.07
C THR A 122 8.14 -11.26 -5.06
N LYS A 123 8.27 -11.87 -3.88
CA LYS A 123 9.01 -11.33 -2.72
C LYS A 123 10.40 -10.80 -3.05
N SER A 124 11.19 -11.56 -3.80
CA SER A 124 12.56 -11.18 -4.15
C SER A 124 12.61 -9.90 -4.99
N ARG A 125 11.66 -9.73 -5.90
CA ARG A 125 11.60 -8.55 -6.77
C ARG A 125 11.13 -7.31 -6.05
N PHE A 126 10.15 -7.47 -5.16
CA PHE A 126 9.71 -6.38 -4.29
C PHE A 126 10.81 -5.97 -3.31
N ALA A 127 11.49 -6.93 -2.70
CA ALA A 127 12.62 -6.65 -1.81
C ALA A 127 13.74 -5.89 -2.55
N LYS A 128 14.06 -6.29 -3.78
CA LYS A 128 15.03 -5.59 -4.61
C LYS A 128 14.58 -4.16 -4.93
N ARG A 129 13.30 -3.96 -5.22
CA ARG A 129 12.75 -2.64 -5.55
C ARG A 129 12.89 -1.66 -4.39
N ILE A 130 12.65 -2.09 -3.16
CA ILE A 130 12.81 -1.26 -1.96
C ILE A 130 14.26 -1.25 -1.44
N SER A 131 15.18 -1.92 -2.15
CA SER A 131 16.59 -2.04 -1.78
C SER A 131 16.75 -2.62 -0.36
N ALA A 132 16.00 -3.67 -0.05
CA ALA A 132 16.10 -4.35 1.22
C ALA A 132 17.49 -4.97 1.39
N ASN A 133 18.13 -4.71 2.53
CA ASN A 133 19.44 -5.29 2.85
C ASN A 133 19.26 -6.68 3.50
N GLY A 134 20.38 -7.37 3.79
CA GLY A 134 20.35 -8.72 4.34
C GLY A 134 19.73 -8.87 5.73
N SER A 135 19.58 -7.77 6.47
CA SER A 135 18.94 -7.75 7.78
C SER A 135 17.47 -7.29 7.72
N GLU A 136 16.99 -6.92 6.54
CA GLU A 136 15.62 -6.50 6.32
C GLU A 136 14.83 -7.57 5.59
N ARG A 137 13.51 -7.61 5.84
CA ARG A 137 12.57 -8.44 5.11
C ARG A 137 11.33 -7.65 4.72
N VAL A 138 10.63 -8.16 3.70
CA VAL A 138 9.37 -7.58 3.19
C VAL A 138 8.25 -8.56 3.54
N PRO A 139 7.56 -8.39 4.69
CA PRO A 139 6.54 -9.35 5.12
C PRO A 139 5.26 -9.28 4.29
N ALA A 140 4.94 -8.11 3.78
CA ALA A 140 3.74 -7.87 2.97
C ALA A 140 3.93 -6.62 2.13
N VAL A 141 3.11 -6.51 1.08
CA VAL A 141 2.99 -5.30 0.27
C VAL A 141 1.51 -4.96 0.11
N THR A 142 1.20 -3.78 -0.38
CA THR A 142 -0.18 -3.37 -0.63
C THR A 142 -0.29 -2.87 -2.06
N SER A 143 -1.26 -3.40 -2.82
CA SER A 143 -1.62 -2.80 -4.10
C SER A 143 -2.43 -1.53 -3.86
N VAL A 144 -2.27 -0.53 -4.71
CA VAL A 144 -2.97 0.75 -4.61
C VAL A 144 -3.25 1.30 -6.01
N GLY A 145 -4.44 1.86 -6.21
CA GLY A 145 -4.81 2.41 -7.52
C GLY A 145 -6.22 2.94 -7.55
N ARG A 146 -6.63 3.38 -8.73
CA ARG A 146 -8.00 3.81 -8.97
C ARG A 146 -8.91 2.60 -9.02
N ILE A 147 -9.99 2.63 -8.25
CA ILE A 147 -10.97 1.55 -8.19
C ILE A 147 -11.67 1.44 -9.55
N ALA A 148 -11.73 0.23 -10.12
CA ALA A 148 -12.44 -0.01 -11.38
C ALA A 148 -13.95 0.23 -11.20
N ALA A 149 -14.57 0.97 -12.12
CA ALA A 149 -15.99 1.35 -12.06
C ALA A 149 -16.95 0.15 -12.05
N LYS A 150 -16.49 -1.02 -12.49
CA LYS A 150 -17.23 -2.29 -12.52
C LYS A 150 -16.76 -3.31 -11.49
N ALA A 151 -15.86 -2.94 -10.58
CA ALA A 151 -15.57 -3.78 -9.44
C ALA A 151 -16.88 -3.89 -8.66
N GLY A 152 -17.61 -4.95 -8.91
CA GLY A 152 -18.86 -5.21 -8.22
C GLY A 152 -18.62 -5.04 -6.73
N PHE A 153 -19.51 -4.32 -6.08
CA PHE A 153 -19.56 -4.20 -4.64
C PHE A 153 -19.60 -5.63 -4.09
N ARG A 154 -18.45 -6.23 -3.88
CA ARG A 154 -18.40 -7.35 -2.97
C ARG A 154 -18.51 -6.72 -1.60
N GLN A 155 -19.73 -6.60 -1.13
CA GLN A 155 -19.96 -6.45 0.29
C GLN A 155 -19.02 -7.43 0.96
N SER A 156 -18.09 -6.93 1.75
CA SER A 156 -17.46 -7.77 2.73
C SER A 156 -18.62 -8.43 3.46
N LEU A 157 -18.72 -9.73 3.37
CA LEU A 157 -19.66 -10.48 4.18
C LEU A 157 -19.30 -10.10 5.61
N SER A 158 -20.14 -9.24 6.18
CA SER A 158 -20.09 -9.02 7.62
C SER A 158 -20.27 -10.36 8.29
N PRO A 159 -19.49 -10.69 9.30
CA PRO A 159 -19.68 -11.93 10.06
C PRO A 159 -21.06 -11.99 10.68
#